data_d0145ca885022b03a5d296ad53f9c640
#
_entry.id   d0145ca885022b03a5d296ad53f9c640
#
_cell.length_a   1.000
_cell.length_b   1.000
_cell.length_c   1.000
_cell.angle_alpha   90.00
_cell.angle_beta   90.00
_cell.angle_gamma   90.00
#
_symmetry.space_group_name_H-M   'P 1'
#
loop_
_entity.id
_entity.type
_entity.pdbx_description
1 polymer ?
#
loop_
_entity_poly.entity_id
_entity_poly.type
_entity_poly.pdbx_seq_one_letter_code
_entity_poly.pdbx_strand_id
1 'polypeptide(L)'
;MSFAKQYLSETVRIAEQLDVDAIERMAAILADTRDRGGRLFILGAGGSAANASHAVNDFRKIDGIEAYAPTDNVSELTARTNDEGWASVFVAWLQGSRLRSEDLICVFSVGGGDLERNVSPNIIAALQYAKQVGARIIGIVGRDGGFTARVADARVVIPSVNPENVTPHTEAFQAVIWHLLVSHPRLKMAQTKWESMR
;
A
#
# COMPACT_ATOMS: atom_id res chain seq x y z
N MET A 1 -30.44 11.92 -10.35
CA MET A 1 -29.23 12.48 -9.74
C MET A 1 -28.14 12.49 -10.81
N SER A 2 -27.29 13.54 -10.89
CA SER A 2 -26.17 13.50 -11.86
C SER A 2 -25.12 12.49 -11.41
N PHE A 3 -24.36 11.92 -12.35
CA PHE A 3 -23.27 10.98 -12.06
C PHE A 3 -22.27 11.56 -11.04
N ALA A 4 -21.83 12.80 -11.21
CA ALA A 4 -20.90 13.45 -10.29
C ALA A 4 -21.46 13.51 -8.84
N LYS A 5 -22.74 13.85 -8.69
CA LYS A 5 -23.38 13.89 -7.36
C LYS A 5 -23.48 12.49 -6.74
N GLN A 6 -23.76 11.48 -7.53
CA GLN A 6 -23.77 10.09 -7.06
C GLN A 6 -22.37 9.67 -6.62
N TYR A 7 -21.35 9.87 -7.46
CA TYR A 7 -19.95 9.49 -7.18
C TYR A 7 -19.43 10.14 -5.89
N LEU A 8 -19.70 11.44 -5.70
CA LEU A 8 -19.31 12.15 -4.47
C LEU A 8 -20.07 11.62 -3.24
N SER A 9 -21.34 11.25 -3.38
CA SER A 9 -22.10 10.61 -2.29
C SER A 9 -21.52 9.24 -1.92
N GLU A 10 -21.06 8.45 -2.90
CA GLU A 10 -20.34 7.20 -2.66
C GLU A 10 -19.05 7.44 -1.89
N THR A 11 -18.28 8.47 -2.26
CA THR A 11 -17.04 8.87 -1.56
C THR A 11 -17.29 9.20 -0.08
N VAL A 12 -18.35 9.96 0.22
CA VAL A 12 -18.73 10.26 1.61
C VAL A 12 -19.06 8.98 2.39
N ARG A 13 -19.87 8.09 1.80
CA ARG A 13 -20.24 6.81 2.43
C ARG A 13 -19.03 5.90 2.69
N ILE A 14 -18.04 5.89 1.80
CA ILE A 14 -16.82 5.12 2.01
C ILE A 14 -16.05 5.71 3.19
N ALA A 15 -15.87 7.03 3.23
CA ALA A 15 -15.14 7.70 4.31
C ALA A 15 -15.76 7.40 5.69
N GLU A 16 -17.09 7.42 5.80
CA GLU A 16 -17.84 7.13 7.04
C GLU A 16 -17.71 5.67 7.52
N GLN A 17 -17.37 4.72 6.62
CA GLN A 17 -17.29 3.29 6.90
C GLN A 17 -15.86 2.79 7.05
N LEU A 18 -14.84 3.66 6.95
CA LEU A 18 -13.45 3.23 7.13
C LEU A 18 -13.20 2.72 8.55
N ASP A 19 -12.45 1.63 8.66
CA ASP A 19 -11.96 1.10 9.94
C ASP A 19 -10.84 1.98 10.51
N VAL A 20 -11.21 2.93 11.35
CA VAL A 20 -10.29 3.88 11.99
C VAL A 20 -9.28 3.13 12.88
N ASP A 21 -9.70 2.10 13.60
CA ASP A 21 -8.81 1.33 14.45
C ASP A 21 -7.74 0.59 13.65
N ALA A 22 -8.08 0.12 12.44
CA ALA A 22 -7.10 -0.46 11.53
C ALA A 22 -6.07 0.57 11.07
N ILE A 23 -6.48 1.80 10.78
CA ILE A 23 -5.57 2.91 10.42
C ILE A 23 -4.63 3.22 11.58
N GLU A 24 -5.12 3.32 12.79
CA GLU A 24 -4.31 3.54 14.00
C GLU A 24 -3.28 2.41 14.22
N ARG A 25 -3.69 1.15 14.01
CA ARG A 25 -2.76 0.01 14.05
C ARG A 25 -1.68 0.10 12.97
N MET A 26 -2.03 0.52 11.76
CA MET A 26 -1.05 0.74 10.68
C MET A 26 -0.05 1.85 11.05
N ALA A 27 -0.51 2.96 11.61
CA ALA A 27 0.35 4.05 12.08
C ALA A 27 1.33 3.57 13.17
N ALA A 28 0.86 2.74 14.10
CA ALA A 28 1.71 2.16 15.15
C ALA A 28 2.79 1.22 14.55
N ILE A 29 2.44 0.37 13.58
CA ILE A 29 3.37 -0.54 12.90
C ILE A 29 4.43 0.25 12.12
N LEU A 30 4.04 1.29 11.39
CA LEU A 30 4.94 2.16 10.64
C LEU A 30 5.95 2.86 11.56
N ALA A 31 5.46 3.44 12.68
CA ALA A 31 6.32 4.09 13.66
C ALA A 31 7.34 3.11 14.27
N ASP A 32 6.89 1.92 14.70
CA ASP A 32 7.77 0.89 15.24
C ASP A 32 8.79 0.38 14.19
N THR A 33 8.41 0.28 12.91
CA THR A 33 9.33 -0.06 11.83
C THR A 33 10.43 0.99 11.68
N ARG A 34 10.07 2.28 11.64
CA ARG A 34 11.02 3.39 11.60
C ARG A 34 11.96 3.36 12.79
N ASP A 35 11.41 3.26 13.98
CA ASP A 35 12.16 3.36 15.25
C ASP A 35 13.17 2.22 15.44
N ARG A 36 12.91 1.07 14.78
CA ARG A 36 13.84 -0.08 14.71
C ARG A 36 14.81 -0.01 13.53
N GLY A 37 14.78 1.04 12.72
CA GLY A 37 15.61 1.16 11.52
C GLY A 37 15.24 0.18 10.40
N GLY A 38 14.00 -0.28 10.39
CA GLY A 38 13.43 -1.07 9.30
C GLY A 38 13.06 -0.20 8.09
N ARG A 39 12.95 -0.83 6.93
CA ARG A 39 12.57 -0.19 5.66
C ARG A 39 11.12 -0.49 5.31
N LEU A 40 10.50 0.42 4.56
CA LEU A 40 9.14 0.27 4.04
C LEU A 40 9.20 -0.05 2.54
N PHE A 41 8.60 -1.16 2.12
CA PHE A 41 8.45 -1.53 0.72
C PHE A 41 6.97 -1.46 0.33
N ILE A 42 6.62 -0.56 -0.60
CA ILE A 42 5.22 -0.38 -1.04
C ILE A 42 5.02 -1.08 -2.38
N LEU A 43 4.16 -2.08 -2.40
CA LEU A 43 3.86 -2.90 -3.56
C LEU A 43 2.51 -2.51 -4.16
N GLY A 44 2.47 -2.25 -5.45
CA GLY A 44 1.26 -1.92 -6.19
C GLY A 44 1.41 -2.19 -7.68
N ALA A 45 0.30 -2.30 -8.40
CA ALA A 45 0.26 -2.44 -9.86
C ALA A 45 -0.72 -1.41 -10.44
N GLY A 46 -0.45 -0.89 -11.64
CA GLY A 46 -1.29 0.12 -12.29
C GLY A 46 -1.40 1.42 -11.49
N GLY A 47 -2.61 1.93 -11.25
CA GLY A 47 -2.84 3.13 -10.43
C GLY A 47 -2.34 2.97 -9.00
N SER A 48 -2.43 1.78 -8.43
CA SER A 48 -1.84 1.47 -7.13
C SER A 48 -0.31 1.57 -7.11
N ALA A 49 0.39 1.30 -8.23
CA ALA A 49 1.83 1.53 -8.35
C ALA A 49 2.16 3.02 -8.37
N ALA A 50 1.37 3.82 -9.08
CA ALA A 50 1.53 5.28 -9.09
C ALA A 50 1.33 5.87 -7.67
N ASN A 51 0.33 5.41 -6.95
CA ASN A 51 0.12 5.74 -5.54
C ASN A 51 1.33 5.31 -4.67
N ALA A 52 1.90 4.12 -4.90
CA ALA A 52 3.07 3.62 -4.16
C ALA A 52 4.29 4.53 -4.36
N SER A 53 4.59 4.93 -5.60
CA SER A 53 5.69 5.85 -5.91
C SER A 53 5.52 7.21 -5.21
N HIS A 54 4.29 7.76 -5.20
CA HIS A 54 4.02 9.01 -4.50
C HIS A 54 4.15 8.83 -2.98
N ALA A 55 3.56 7.79 -2.42
CA ALA A 55 3.64 7.50 -0.99
C ALA A 55 5.09 7.32 -0.50
N VAL A 56 5.96 6.66 -1.29
CA VAL A 56 7.39 6.52 -0.99
C VAL A 56 8.06 7.88 -0.78
N ASN A 57 7.79 8.85 -1.67
CA ASN A 57 8.34 10.20 -1.50
C ASN A 57 7.94 10.81 -0.14
N ASP A 58 6.67 10.68 0.22
CA ASP A 58 6.15 11.33 1.43
C ASP A 58 6.59 10.63 2.71
N PHE A 59 6.58 9.30 2.77
CA PHE A 59 7.14 8.57 3.91
C PHE A 59 8.62 8.87 4.14
N ARG A 60 9.41 9.04 3.07
CA ARG A 60 10.81 9.44 3.17
C ARG A 60 10.98 10.87 3.65
N LYS A 61 10.22 11.80 3.05
CA LYS A 61 10.40 13.24 3.25
C LYS A 61 9.76 13.73 4.54
N ILE A 62 8.58 13.21 4.90
CA ILE A 62 7.78 13.71 6.02
C ILE A 62 8.03 12.89 7.28
N ASP A 63 8.11 11.56 7.15
CA ASP A 63 8.16 10.64 8.29
C ASP A 63 9.57 10.11 8.59
N GLY A 64 10.54 10.38 7.70
CA GLY A 64 11.91 9.89 7.88
C GLY A 64 12.05 8.38 7.75
N ILE A 65 11.11 7.69 7.10
CA ILE A 65 11.17 6.25 6.87
C ILE A 65 11.94 5.98 5.58
N GLU A 66 12.92 5.07 5.63
CA GLU A 66 13.56 4.56 4.42
C GLU A 66 12.53 3.72 3.63
N ALA A 67 12.02 4.26 2.51
CA ALA A 67 10.93 3.66 1.74
C ALA A 67 11.28 3.48 0.27
N TYR A 68 10.70 2.44 -0.36
CA TYR A 68 10.92 2.07 -1.75
C TYR A 68 9.65 1.48 -2.39
N ALA A 69 9.50 1.70 -3.71
CA ALA A 69 8.54 0.98 -4.55
C ALA A 69 9.29 0.23 -5.66
N PRO A 70 9.14 -1.09 -5.79
CA PRO A 70 9.82 -1.86 -6.85
C PRO A 70 9.52 -1.38 -8.26
N THR A 71 8.37 -0.75 -8.47
CA THR A 71 7.93 -0.21 -9.76
C THR A 71 8.64 1.07 -10.19
N ASP A 72 9.41 1.71 -9.32
CA ASP A 72 10.16 2.94 -9.65
C ASP A 72 11.38 2.66 -10.54
N ASN A 73 11.89 1.42 -10.54
CA ASN A 73 12.93 0.99 -11.46
C ASN A 73 12.32 0.29 -12.68
N VAL A 74 12.03 1.05 -13.72
CA VAL A 74 11.42 0.53 -14.95
C VAL A 74 12.30 -0.52 -15.64
N SER A 75 13.62 -0.40 -15.54
CA SER A 75 14.56 -1.36 -16.15
C SER A 75 14.45 -2.73 -15.48
N GLU A 76 14.52 -2.79 -14.15
CA GLU A 76 14.39 -4.04 -13.42
C GLU A 76 12.98 -4.65 -13.58
N LEU A 77 11.93 -3.82 -13.49
CA LEU A 77 10.55 -4.27 -13.67
C LEU A 77 10.35 -4.94 -15.04
N THR A 78 10.83 -4.31 -16.12
CA THR A 78 10.63 -4.82 -17.48
C THR A 78 11.51 -6.02 -17.78
N ALA A 79 12.77 -6.04 -17.32
CA ALA A 79 13.66 -7.18 -17.48
C ALA A 79 13.10 -8.43 -16.77
N ARG A 80 12.73 -8.30 -15.49
CA ARG A 80 12.15 -9.43 -14.75
C ARG A 80 10.83 -9.92 -15.33
N THR A 81 9.99 -9.01 -15.80
CA THR A 81 8.74 -9.40 -16.48
C THR A 81 9.01 -10.22 -17.73
N ASN A 82 10.01 -9.81 -18.54
CA ASN A 82 10.39 -10.49 -19.78
C ASN A 82 11.07 -11.84 -19.55
N ASP A 83 11.99 -11.91 -18.59
CA ASP A 83 12.89 -13.03 -18.42
C ASP A 83 12.35 -14.08 -17.42
N GLU A 84 11.66 -13.65 -16.38
CA GLU A 84 11.22 -14.47 -15.25
C GLU A 84 9.68 -14.52 -15.11
N GLY A 85 8.97 -13.66 -15.82
CA GLY A 85 7.51 -13.52 -15.79
C GLY A 85 6.99 -12.60 -14.68
N TRP A 86 5.76 -12.11 -14.87
CA TRP A 86 5.14 -11.12 -14.00
C TRP A 86 5.03 -11.52 -12.53
N ALA A 87 4.89 -12.81 -12.24
CA ALA A 87 4.78 -13.30 -10.86
C ALA A 87 6.04 -13.05 -10.02
N SER A 88 7.21 -13.00 -10.65
CA SER A 88 8.51 -12.88 -9.98
C SER A 88 8.86 -11.43 -9.59
N VAL A 89 8.30 -10.44 -10.26
CA VAL A 89 8.81 -9.05 -10.25
C VAL A 89 9.01 -8.47 -8.85
N PHE A 90 8.08 -8.70 -7.92
CA PHE A 90 8.20 -8.16 -6.57
C PHE A 90 9.03 -9.07 -5.66
N VAL A 91 8.84 -10.38 -5.72
CA VAL A 91 9.60 -11.29 -4.86
C VAL A 91 11.10 -11.26 -5.19
N ALA A 92 11.47 -11.28 -6.47
CA ALA A 92 12.86 -11.20 -6.88
C ALA A 92 13.49 -9.83 -6.52
N TRP A 93 12.72 -8.75 -6.64
CA TRP A 93 13.17 -7.42 -6.21
C TRP A 93 13.43 -7.38 -4.68
N LEU A 94 12.53 -7.94 -3.87
CA LEU A 94 12.68 -8.03 -2.41
C LEU A 94 13.87 -8.90 -2.01
N GLN A 95 14.13 -10.01 -2.73
CA GLN A 95 15.32 -10.85 -2.53
C GLN A 95 16.61 -10.08 -2.84
N GLY A 96 16.66 -9.38 -3.98
CA GLY A 96 17.78 -8.50 -4.35
C GLY A 96 18.02 -7.39 -3.34
N SER A 97 16.95 -6.85 -2.76
CA SER A 97 16.99 -5.85 -1.68
C SER A 97 17.31 -6.44 -0.31
N ARG A 98 17.49 -7.76 -0.20
CA ARG A 98 17.77 -8.46 1.06
C ARG A 98 16.75 -8.10 2.14
N LEU A 99 15.46 -8.36 1.87
CA LEU A 99 14.38 -8.15 2.83
C LEU A 99 14.71 -8.80 4.19
N ARG A 100 14.45 -8.09 5.28
CA ARG A 100 14.75 -8.51 6.66
C ARG A 100 13.48 -8.52 7.51
N SER A 101 13.52 -9.17 8.66
CA SER A 101 12.41 -9.24 9.63
C SER A 101 12.01 -7.88 10.21
N GLU A 102 12.93 -6.92 10.25
CA GLU A 102 12.69 -5.55 10.71
C GLU A 102 11.92 -4.71 9.68
N ASP A 103 11.93 -5.13 8.41
CA ASP A 103 11.29 -4.42 7.32
C ASP A 103 9.77 -4.59 7.31
N LEU A 104 9.08 -3.71 6.59
CA LEU A 104 7.64 -3.68 6.44
C LEU A 104 7.24 -3.70 4.97
N ILE A 105 6.34 -4.60 4.60
CA ILE A 105 5.66 -4.58 3.31
C ILE A 105 4.32 -3.85 3.46
N CYS A 106 4.06 -2.88 2.60
CA CYS A 106 2.76 -2.24 2.45
C CYS A 106 2.18 -2.57 1.07
N VAL A 107 0.97 -3.10 1.03
CA VAL A 107 0.31 -3.45 -0.24
C VAL A 107 -0.77 -2.42 -0.56
N PHE A 108 -0.68 -1.84 -1.76
CA PHE A 108 -1.76 -1.09 -2.39
C PHE A 108 -2.34 -1.94 -3.51
N SER A 109 -3.60 -2.37 -3.38
CA SER A 109 -4.22 -3.23 -4.38
C SER A 109 -5.74 -3.17 -4.33
N VAL A 110 -6.38 -3.18 -5.49
CA VAL A 110 -7.85 -3.24 -5.57
C VAL A 110 -8.38 -4.59 -5.07
N GLY A 111 -7.73 -5.71 -5.41
CA GLY A 111 -8.19 -7.05 -5.07
C GLY A 111 -7.36 -7.77 -4.01
N GLY A 112 -6.19 -7.25 -3.62
CA GLY A 112 -5.32 -7.86 -2.62
C GLY A 112 -4.65 -9.19 -3.01
N GLY A 113 -4.86 -9.67 -4.23
CA GLY A 113 -4.37 -10.95 -4.75
C GLY A 113 -5.35 -12.13 -4.52
N ASP A 114 -5.48 -13.00 -5.53
CA ASP A 114 -6.34 -14.18 -5.49
C ASP A 114 -5.56 -15.41 -6.02
N LEU A 115 -5.33 -16.38 -5.13
CA LEU A 115 -4.59 -17.61 -5.45
C LEU A 115 -5.35 -18.52 -6.42
N GLU A 116 -6.66 -18.62 -6.27
CA GLU A 116 -7.48 -19.54 -7.06
C GLU A 116 -7.65 -19.04 -8.49
N ARG A 117 -7.83 -17.72 -8.64
CA ARG A 117 -8.03 -17.06 -9.92
C ARG A 117 -6.74 -16.56 -10.55
N ASN A 118 -5.60 -16.75 -9.89
CA ASN A 118 -4.29 -16.25 -10.32
C ASN A 118 -4.28 -14.73 -10.60
N VAL A 119 -4.94 -13.94 -9.75
CA VAL A 119 -4.95 -12.48 -9.85
C VAL A 119 -3.86 -11.90 -8.97
N SER A 120 -3.04 -11.01 -9.54
CA SER A 120 -1.89 -10.39 -8.89
C SER A 120 -0.92 -11.40 -8.25
N PRO A 121 -0.44 -12.42 -9.00
CA PRO A 121 0.48 -13.44 -8.49
C PRO A 121 1.80 -12.84 -7.97
N ASN A 122 2.22 -11.69 -8.49
CA ASN A 122 3.38 -10.94 -8.04
C ASN A 122 3.24 -10.45 -6.58
N ILE A 123 2.07 -9.96 -6.18
CA ILE A 123 1.79 -9.58 -4.79
C ILE A 123 1.81 -10.83 -3.91
N ILE A 124 1.14 -11.90 -4.33
CA ILE A 124 1.06 -13.14 -3.56
C ILE A 124 2.45 -13.73 -3.28
N ALA A 125 3.29 -13.87 -4.32
CA ALA A 125 4.64 -14.37 -4.18
C ALA A 125 5.49 -13.52 -3.22
N ALA A 126 5.37 -12.20 -3.30
CA ALA A 126 6.06 -11.26 -2.41
C ALA A 126 5.61 -11.43 -0.96
N LEU A 127 4.31 -11.57 -0.71
CA LEU A 127 3.77 -11.73 0.65
C LEU A 127 4.13 -13.09 1.27
N GLN A 128 4.14 -14.16 0.46
CA GLN A 128 4.64 -15.47 0.91
C GLN A 128 6.10 -15.40 1.33
N TYR A 129 6.94 -14.72 0.54
CA TYR A 129 8.34 -14.51 0.86
C TYR A 129 8.51 -13.63 2.11
N ALA A 130 7.75 -12.55 2.25
CA ALA A 130 7.76 -11.71 3.44
C ALA A 130 7.45 -12.50 4.72
N LYS A 131 6.45 -13.39 4.67
CA LYS A 131 6.13 -14.30 5.80
C LYS A 131 7.27 -15.26 6.13
N GLN A 132 7.96 -15.81 5.12
CA GLN A 132 9.12 -16.68 5.33
C GLN A 132 10.28 -15.95 6.01
N VAL A 133 10.51 -14.69 5.65
CA VAL A 133 11.54 -13.82 6.23
C VAL A 133 11.16 -13.33 7.63
N GLY A 134 9.87 -13.30 7.96
CA GLY A 134 9.36 -12.73 9.21
C GLY A 134 9.13 -11.22 9.15
N ALA A 135 9.13 -10.62 7.95
CA ALA A 135 8.78 -9.21 7.77
C ALA A 135 7.29 -9.00 7.97
N ARG A 136 6.92 -7.85 8.58
CA ARG A 136 5.52 -7.49 8.78
C ARG A 136 4.86 -7.05 7.48
N ILE A 137 3.55 -7.17 7.45
CA ILE A 137 2.73 -6.85 6.29
C ILE A 137 1.57 -5.95 6.70
N ILE A 138 1.39 -4.83 6.00
CA ILE A 138 0.18 -4.02 6.09
C ILE A 138 -0.43 -3.85 4.69
N GLY A 139 -1.70 -3.44 4.60
CA GLY A 139 -2.33 -3.26 3.29
C GLY A 139 -3.47 -2.25 3.29
N ILE A 140 -3.60 -1.54 2.16
CA ILE A 140 -4.78 -0.74 1.81
C ILE A 140 -5.36 -1.37 0.54
N VAL A 141 -6.48 -2.07 0.71
CA VAL A 141 -7.04 -2.95 -0.30
C VAL A 141 -8.54 -2.71 -0.48
N GLY A 142 -9.08 -3.08 -1.62
CA GLY A 142 -10.52 -3.05 -1.87
C GLY A 142 -11.14 -4.45 -1.85
N ARG A 143 -12.39 -4.56 -2.33
CA ARG A 143 -13.18 -5.80 -2.36
C ARG A 143 -13.23 -6.47 -1.00
N ASP A 144 -12.83 -7.74 -0.91
CA ASP A 144 -12.69 -8.52 0.31
C ASP A 144 -11.25 -8.50 0.88
N GLY A 145 -10.36 -7.77 0.21
CA GLY A 145 -8.93 -7.66 0.56
C GLY A 145 -8.06 -8.83 0.13
N GLY A 146 -8.63 -9.90 -0.41
CA GLY A 146 -7.95 -11.04 -1.01
C GLY A 146 -6.89 -11.70 -0.12
N PHE A 147 -5.81 -12.15 -0.73
CA PHE A 147 -4.69 -12.79 -0.03
C PHE A 147 -4.02 -11.83 0.97
N THR A 148 -3.90 -10.54 0.61
CA THR A 148 -3.31 -9.51 1.50
C THR A 148 -4.06 -9.44 2.83
N ALA A 149 -5.40 -9.38 2.80
CA ALA A 149 -6.19 -9.29 4.03
C ALA A 149 -6.06 -10.51 4.95
N ARG A 150 -5.74 -11.69 4.37
CA ARG A 150 -5.55 -12.94 5.15
C ARG A 150 -4.21 -13.01 5.88
N VAL A 151 -3.17 -12.34 5.36
CA VAL A 151 -1.81 -12.47 5.88
C VAL A 151 -1.25 -11.21 6.54
N ALA A 152 -1.93 -10.07 6.38
CA ALA A 152 -1.50 -8.77 6.91
C ALA A 152 -1.66 -8.68 8.43
N ASP A 153 -0.70 -8.04 9.09
CA ASP A 153 -0.72 -7.72 10.52
C ASP A 153 -1.71 -6.57 10.82
N ALA A 154 -1.88 -5.65 9.87
CA ALA A 154 -2.97 -4.67 9.85
C ALA A 154 -3.38 -4.34 8.41
N ARG A 155 -4.65 -4.08 8.17
CA ARG A 155 -5.16 -3.72 6.85
C ARG A 155 -6.39 -2.83 6.96
N VAL A 156 -6.53 -1.94 5.98
CA VAL A 156 -7.78 -1.22 5.70
C VAL A 156 -8.39 -1.80 4.44
N VAL A 157 -9.62 -2.26 4.55
CA VAL A 157 -10.42 -2.70 3.39
C VAL A 157 -11.36 -1.56 3.02
N ILE A 158 -11.19 -1.00 1.82
CA ILE A 158 -12.02 0.08 1.32
C ILE A 158 -13.42 -0.46 1.04
N PRO A 159 -14.48 0.10 1.66
CA PRO A 159 -15.85 -0.37 1.46
C PRO A 159 -16.31 -0.31 0.01
N SER A 160 -16.87 -1.41 -0.49
CA SER A 160 -17.45 -1.48 -1.84
C SER A 160 -18.92 -1.01 -1.82
N VAL A 161 -19.13 0.30 -1.90
CA VAL A 161 -20.48 0.91 -1.84
C VAL A 161 -21.21 0.92 -3.20
N ASN A 162 -20.46 0.74 -4.29
CA ASN A 162 -20.96 0.60 -5.66
C ASN A 162 -20.04 -0.34 -6.45
N PRO A 163 -20.52 -1.51 -6.92
CA PRO A 163 -19.72 -2.49 -7.66
C PRO A 163 -19.12 -1.95 -8.97
N GLU A 164 -19.77 -0.95 -9.60
CA GLU A 164 -19.28 -0.33 -10.83
C GLU A 164 -18.07 0.59 -10.62
N ASN A 165 -17.85 1.07 -9.38
CA ASN A 165 -16.82 2.06 -9.05
C ASN A 165 -15.78 1.54 -8.05
N VAL A 166 -15.62 0.22 -7.89
CA VAL A 166 -14.70 -0.36 -6.90
C VAL A 166 -13.25 0.07 -7.15
N THR A 167 -12.76 -0.05 -8.37
CA THR A 167 -11.38 0.31 -8.73
C THR A 167 -11.09 1.79 -8.47
N PRO A 168 -11.83 2.75 -9.07
CA PRO A 168 -11.51 4.16 -8.88
C PRO A 168 -11.65 4.61 -7.42
N HIS A 169 -12.66 4.11 -6.68
CA HIS A 169 -12.76 4.42 -5.27
C HIS A 169 -11.63 3.81 -4.44
N THR A 170 -11.23 2.56 -4.70
CA THR A 170 -10.12 1.94 -3.97
C THR A 170 -8.83 2.73 -4.18
N GLU A 171 -8.49 3.08 -5.41
CA GLU A 171 -7.26 3.83 -5.72
C GLU A 171 -7.29 5.26 -5.16
N ALA A 172 -8.44 5.94 -5.19
CA ALA A 172 -8.61 7.24 -4.56
C ALA A 172 -8.44 7.18 -3.04
N PHE A 173 -9.02 6.17 -2.39
CA PHE A 173 -8.90 6.01 -0.94
C PHE A 173 -7.54 5.46 -0.50
N GLN A 174 -6.78 4.76 -1.33
CA GLN A 174 -5.36 4.54 -1.07
C GLN A 174 -4.66 5.88 -0.83
N ALA A 175 -4.92 6.88 -1.69
CA ALA A 175 -4.34 8.20 -1.54
C ALA A 175 -4.82 8.92 -0.27
N VAL A 176 -6.09 8.85 0.06
CA VAL A 176 -6.64 9.43 1.31
C VAL A 176 -5.94 8.83 2.52
N ILE A 177 -5.80 7.49 2.58
CA ILE A 177 -5.27 6.80 3.76
C ILE A 177 -3.77 7.01 3.91
N TRP A 178 -2.95 6.90 2.85
CA TRP A 178 -1.52 7.12 3.02
C TRP A 178 -1.19 8.58 3.33
N HIS A 179 -1.94 9.57 2.80
CA HIS A 179 -1.80 10.97 3.21
C HIS A 179 -2.20 11.19 4.68
N LEU A 180 -3.25 10.50 5.15
CA LEU A 180 -3.63 10.51 6.57
C LEU A 180 -2.47 9.94 7.42
N LEU A 181 -1.89 8.80 7.02
CA LEU A 181 -0.79 8.18 7.74
C LEU A 181 0.43 9.10 7.82
N VAL A 182 0.91 9.67 6.71
CA VAL A 182 2.08 10.58 6.74
C VAL A 182 1.80 11.90 7.47
N SER A 183 0.53 12.23 7.67
CA SER A 183 0.12 13.40 8.46
C SER A 183 -0.10 13.06 9.93
N HIS A 184 -0.08 11.76 10.28
CA HIS A 184 -0.39 11.29 11.62
C HIS A 184 0.65 11.77 12.64
N PRO A 185 0.26 12.31 13.83
CA PRO A 185 1.20 12.86 14.82
C PRO A 185 2.27 11.89 15.29
N ARG A 186 2.01 10.57 15.27
CA ARG A 186 2.99 9.53 15.62
C ARG A 186 4.07 9.33 14.55
N LEU A 187 3.79 9.68 13.30
CA LEU A 187 4.67 9.45 12.16
C LEU A 187 5.38 10.72 11.70
N LYS A 188 4.68 11.82 11.63
CA LYS A 188 5.16 13.09 11.07
C LYS A 188 6.36 13.62 11.84
N MET A 189 7.52 13.68 11.18
CA MET A 189 8.79 14.19 11.71
C MET A 189 9.13 15.58 11.16
N ALA A 190 8.67 15.92 9.95
CA ALA A 190 8.96 17.17 9.28
C ALA A 190 7.70 17.95 8.94
N GLN A 191 7.80 19.28 8.92
CA GLN A 191 6.71 20.13 8.43
C GLN A 191 6.66 20.07 6.90
N THR A 192 5.43 20.06 6.37
CA THR A 192 5.19 20.19 4.93
C THR A 192 5.27 21.64 4.51
N LYS A 193 5.77 21.91 3.29
CA LYS A 193 6.07 23.25 2.82
C LYS A 193 4.85 24.17 2.83
N TRP A 194 3.72 23.70 2.30
CA TRP A 194 2.53 24.52 2.13
C TRP A 194 1.86 24.89 3.45
N GLU A 195 1.81 23.95 4.38
CA GLU A 195 1.22 24.16 5.71
C GLU A 195 2.14 25.00 6.63
N SER A 196 3.42 25.12 6.29
CA SER A 196 4.38 25.95 7.03
C SER A 196 4.48 27.39 6.50
N MET A 197 3.98 27.67 5.30
CA MET A 197 3.90 29.03 4.75
C MET A 197 2.64 29.71 5.28
N ARG A 198 2.79 30.62 6.25
CA ARG A 198 1.74 31.49 6.77
C ARG A 198 1.95 32.91 6.28
#